data_d4ef268e3ad6415cb5de0e9f4bb02141
#
_entry.id   d4ef268e3ad6415cb5de0e9f4bb02141
#
_cell.length_a   1.000
_cell.length_b   1.000
_cell.length_c   1.000
_cell.angle_alpha   90.00
_cell.angle_beta   90.00
_cell.angle_gamma   90.00
#
_symmetry.space_group_name_H-M   'P 1'
#
loop_
_entity.id
_entity.type
_entity.pdbx_description
1 polymer ?
#
loop_
_entity_poly.entity_id
_entity_poly.type
_entity_poly.pdbx_seq_one_letter_code
_entity_poly.pdbx_strand_id
1 'polypeptide(L)'
;MNHTVTVKSRQGSPISATTGAAAQREVDSFYHLSACNLSGKTCRGTACFAARHLNPERWAQAIAQEPRVYCLGQCFVGPSVSNGDARPEVKIHARRGIVLERLARGGARTLQAYGGYRALEKALARPRAKIVDAIEISGLRGRGGAGFPAGRKWRAVAEQGSSEKSVVANADEGDPGAYVDRFLIEDDPHALIEGMLLAAYAVGAGKGWIYLRKEYPRAEEILRAAVEEARTAGLLGERVLGTDFDFELELVIGQGSYICGEETAMLRSIEGRRPEVTARPPYPTEHGLFGKPTLINNVETLVNVPWIVAHGGEAYRAFGFSKSRGTKVVSLNSLFVRPGLYEIEFGMPVRQIVEELGGGLRDDAAIKALMIGGPLAGVIPPQLLDTPFGFEELQAISASVGHGGIVAFDEHTSIAELVHHVFSFGAYESCGKCTPCRLGARQVEQIFKRIVESGSAPSANFSEFEELVTALKWTSLCGHGGGLGEFAESILWYYRDELAPCFK
;
A
#
# COMPACT_ATOMS: atom_id res chain seq x y z
N MET A 1 -33.04 2.09 -6.04
CA MET A 1 -32.65 0.82 -6.66
C MET A 1 -31.55 0.22 -5.77
N ASN A 2 -31.87 -0.89 -5.12
CA ASN A 2 -30.99 -1.53 -4.14
C ASN A 2 -29.85 -2.23 -4.87
N HIS A 3 -28.64 -1.68 -4.81
CA HIS A 3 -27.44 -2.40 -5.22
C HIS A 3 -26.95 -3.24 -4.04
N THR A 4 -27.48 -4.44 -3.95
CA THR A 4 -26.98 -5.51 -3.09
C THR A 4 -25.56 -5.82 -3.51
N VAL A 5 -24.61 -5.81 -2.56
CA VAL A 5 -23.25 -6.34 -2.76
C VAL A 5 -23.40 -7.83 -2.99
N THR A 6 -23.47 -8.24 -4.25
CA THR A 6 -23.55 -9.65 -4.61
C THR A 6 -22.14 -10.18 -4.84
N VAL A 7 -21.58 -10.83 -3.84
CA VAL A 7 -20.50 -11.79 -4.04
C VAL A 7 -21.12 -12.95 -4.82
N LYS A 8 -20.98 -12.96 -6.15
CA LYS A 8 -21.40 -14.09 -6.98
C LYS A 8 -20.39 -15.21 -6.83
N SER A 9 -20.61 -16.12 -5.87
CA SER A 9 -20.06 -17.46 -5.94
C SER A 9 -20.88 -18.24 -6.97
N ARG A 10 -20.26 -18.67 -8.06
CA ARG A 10 -20.80 -19.77 -8.85
C ARG A 10 -20.44 -21.06 -8.13
N GLN A 11 -21.50 -21.78 -7.73
CA GLN A 11 -21.61 -23.13 -7.17
C GLN A 11 -21.43 -23.29 -5.65
N GLY A 12 -22.58 -23.42 -4.98
CA GLY A 12 -22.86 -24.50 -4.05
C GLY A 12 -22.24 -24.40 -2.67
N SER A 13 -22.35 -23.27 -2.00
CA SER A 13 -22.64 -23.23 -0.56
C SER A 13 -23.25 -21.88 -0.23
N PRO A 14 -24.45 -21.82 0.35
CA PRO A 14 -25.00 -20.55 0.73
C PRO A 14 -24.19 -20.01 1.89
N ILE A 15 -23.49 -18.88 1.70
CA ILE A 15 -23.26 -17.95 2.78
C ILE A 15 -24.61 -17.25 3.02
N SER A 16 -25.61 -18.02 3.26
CA SER A 16 -26.88 -17.66 3.85
C SER A 16 -26.86 -18.17 5.28
N ALA A 17 -25.91 -17.79 6.03
CA ALA A 17 -26.08 -17.76 7.46
C ALA A 17 -26.47 -16.33 7.78
N THR A 18 -27.77 -16.03 7.80
CA THR A 18 -28.44 -15.11 8.74
C THR A 18 -27.50 -14.11 9.44
N THR A 19 -26.78 -13.30 8.66
CA THR A 19 -26.38 -12.01 9.18
C THR A 19 -27.66 -11.20 9.22
N GLY A 20 -28.23 -11.02 10.41
CA GLY A 20 -29.45 -10.23 10.59
C GLY A 20 -29.22 -8.85 10.00
N ALA A 21 -30.29 -8.15 9.61
CA ALA A 21 -30.22 -6.81 9.00
C ALA A 21 -29.36 -5.80 9.82
N ALA A 22 -29.16 -6.04 11.10
CA ALA A 22 -28.25 -5.28 11.98
C ALA A 22 -26.78 -5.55 11.66
N ALA A 23 -26.38 -6.79 11.47
CA ALA A 23 -25.00 -7.15 11.14
C ALA A 23 -24.63 -6.66 9.73
N GLN A 24 -25.56 -6.71 8.78
CA GLN A 24 -25.33 -6.14 7.45
C GLN A 24 -25.16 -4.62 7.52
N ARG A 25 -26.00 -3.90 8.29
CA ARG A 25 -25.83 -2.44 8.50
C ARG A 25 -24.52 -2.09 9.19
N GLU A 26 -24.05 -2.92 10.12
CA GLU A 26 -22.77 -2.72 10.78
C GLU A 26 -21.61 -2.82 9.77
N VAL A 27 -21.64 -3.78 8.86
CA VAL A 27 -20.63 -3.92 7.78
C VAL A 27 -20.74 -2.75 6.82
N ASP A 28 -21.93 -2.44 6.32
CA ASP A 28 -22.14 -1.37 5.32
C ASP A 28 -21.75 0.02 5.85
N SER A 29 -21.98 0.29 7.14
CA SER A 29 -21.63 1.57 7.78
C SER A 29 -20.14 1.77 7.97
N PHE A 30 -19.35 0.71 7.88
CA PHE A 30 -17.89 0.78 8.04
C PHE A 30 -17.19 1.27 6.77
N TYR A 31 -17.72 0.95 5.58
CA TYR A 31 -17.10 1.28 4.32
C TYR A 31 -17.47 2.69 3.85
N HIS A 32 -16.47 3.56 3.74
CA HIS A 32 -16.67 4.97 3.43
C HIS A 32 -17.21 5.22 2.01
N LEU A 33 -16.89 4.33 1.06
CA LEU A 33 -17.16 4.55 -0.35
C LEU A 33 -18.18 3.58 -0.96
N SER A 34 -18.81 2.70 -0.19
CA SER A 34 -19.72 1.65 -0.71
C SER A 34 -20.80 2.20 -1.67
N ALA A 35 -21.43 3.30 -1.32
CA ALA A 35 -22.46 3.99 -2.13
C ALA A 35 -21.93 5.24 -2.86
N CYS A 36 -20.63 5.51 -2.85
CA CYS A 36 -20.05 6.72 -3.40
C CYS A 36 -19.70 6.57 -4.88
N ASN A 37 -20.14 7.56 -5.69
CA ASN A 37 -19.55 7.79 -7.00
C ASN A 37 -18.30 8.66 -6.82
N LEU A 38 -17.17 8.15 -7.29
CA LEU A 38 -15.89 8.84 -7.16
C LEU A 38 -15.68 9.95 -8.19
N SER A 39 -16.45 10.01 -9.27
CA SER A 39 -16.31 11.04 -10.31
C SER A 39 -16.46 12.45 -9.72
N GLY A 40 -15.51 13.31 -9.99
CA GLY A 40 -15.45 14.68 -9.47
C GLY A 40 -15.03 14.81 -7.99
N LYS A 41 -14.75 13.71 -7.29
CA LYS A 41 -14.24 13.76 -5.92
C LYS A 41 -12.78 14.24 -5.88
N THR A 42 -12.50 15.13 -4.95
CA THR A 42 -11.16 15.70 -4.73
C THR A 42 -10.43 14.94 -3.62
N CYS A 43 -9.16 14.68 -3.83
CA CYS A 43 -8.32 13.93 -2.88
C CYS A 43 -7.93 14.79 -1.67
N ARG A 44 -8.11 14.22 -0.47
CA ARG A 44 -7.72 14.80 0.82
C ARG A 44 -6.45 14.17 1.40
N GLY A 45 -5.71 13.37 0.62
CA GLY A 45 -4.52 12.67 1.08
C GLY A 45 -3.33 13.59 1.38
N THR A 46 -2.33 13.08 2.12
CA THR A 46 -1.19 13.86 2.62
C THR A 46 -0.36 14.51 1.51
N ALA A 47 -0.17 13.85 0.36
CA ALA A 47 0.51 14.47 -0.78
C ALA A 47 -0.27 15.65 -1.37
N CYS A 48 -1.61 15.60 -1.34
CA CYS A 48 -2.48 16.72 -1.75
C CYS A 48 -2.51 17.82 -0.70
N PHE A 49 -2.44 17.48 0.58
CA PHE A 49 -2.25 18.45 1.67
C PHE A 49 -0.94 19.21 1.52
N ALA A 50 0.18 18.52 1.28
CA ALA A 50 1.48 19.14 1.05
C ALA A 50 1.42 20.17 -0.10
N ALA A 51 0.74 19.81 -1.18
CA ALA A 51 0.62 20.64 -2.40
C ALA A 51 -0.61 21.56 -2.41
N ARG A 52 -1.29 21.79 -1.27
CA ARG A 52 -2.56 22.53 -1.19
C ARG A 52 -2.49 23.96 -1.72
N HIS A 53 -1.32 24.60 -1.58
CA HIS A 53 -1.08 25.96 -2.09
C HIS A 53 -1.01 26.04 -3.62
N LEU A 54 -0.71 24.95 -4.34
CA LEU A 54 -0.70 24.91 -5.80
C LEU A 54 -2.12 25.04 -6.41
N ASN A 55 -3.16 24.66 -5.66
CA ASN A 55 -4.56 24.86 -6.03
C ASN A 55 -5.45 24.96 -4.79
N PRO A 56 -5.53 26.13 -4.13
CA PRO A 56 -6.29 26.34 -2.90
C PRO A 56 -7.79 26.05 -3.04
N GLU A 57 -8.37 26.32 -4.22
CA GLU A 57 -9.79 26.07 -4.46
C GLU A 57 -10.11 24.56 -4.44
N ARG A 58 -9.30 23.77 -5.11
CA ARG A 58 -9.44 22.30 -5.07
C ARG A 58 -9.23 21.76 -3.65
N TRP A 59 -8.27 22.32 -2.93
CA TRP A 59 -8.08 21.92 -1.53
C TRP A 59 -9.29 22.25 -0.67
N ALA A 60 -9.88 23.43 -0.82
CA ALA A 60 -11.12 23.82 -0.13
C ALA A 60 -12.29 22.85 -0.47
N GLN A 61 -12.41 22.44 -1.74
CA GLN A 61 -13.38 21.41 -2.14
C GLN A 61 -13.12 20.08 -1.45
N ALA A 62 -11.84 19.63 -1.36
CA ALA A 62 -11.49 18.40 -0.67
C ALA A 62 -11.87 18.42 0.82
N ILE A 63 -11.71 19.58 1.48
CA ILE A 63 -12.08 19.74 2.89
C ILE A 63 -13.60 19.74 3.10
N ALA A 64 -14.35 20.31 2.19
CA ALA A 64 -15.82 20.45 2.30
C ALA A 64 -16.60 19.18 1.92
N GLN A 65 -16.01 18.25 1.15
CA GLN A 65 -16.73 17.09 0.62
C GLN A 65 -16.83 15.93 1.61
N GLU A 66 -17.97 15.21 1.56
CA GLU A 66 -18.15 13.90 2.20
C GLU A 66 -18.71 12.88 1.16
N PRO A 67 -18.42 11.60 1.25
CA PRO A 67 -17.40 11.04 2.13
C PRO A 67 -16.00 11.54 1.76
N ARG A 68 -15.09 11.52 2.72
CA ARG A 68 -13.68 11.89 2.52
C ARG A 68 -12.99 10.86 1.63
N VAL A 69 -12.20 11.33 0.68
CA VAL A 69 -11.40 10.46 -0.19
C VAL A 69 -9.93 10.67 0.10
N TYR A 70 -9.29 9.65 0.65
CA TYR A 70 -7.84 9.66 0.91
C TYR A 70 -7.14 8.80 -0.13
N CYS A 71 -6.31 9.48 -0.92
CA CYS A 71 -5.50 9.03 -2.02
C CYS A 71 -6.24 8.42 -3.22
N LEU A 72 -6.28 9.21 -4.30
CA LEU A 72 -6.72 8.77 -5.62
C LEU A 72 -5.58 8.13 -6.45
N GLY A 73 -4.38 7.92 -5.86
CA GLY A 73 -3.22 7.41 -6.60
C GLY A 73 -2.74 8.36 -7.71
N GLN A 74 -2.88 9.67 -7.50
CA GLN A 74 -2.46 10.73 -8.44
C GLN A 74 -1.62 11.80 -7.73
N CYS A 75 -0.78 11.38 -6.80
CA CYS A 75 -0.01 12.28 -5.92
C CYS A 75 1.00 13.16 -6.68
N PHE A 76 1.32 12.82 -7.91
CA PHE A 76 2.18 13.60 -8.82
C PHE A 76 1.50 14.83 -9.44
N VAL A 77 0.18 15.01 -9.26
CA VAL A 77 -0.62 16.15 -9.75
C VAL A 77 -1.51 16.75 -8.65
N GLY A 78 -1.08 16.68 -7.37
CA GLY A 78 -1.89 17.16 -6.25
C GLY A 78 -2.07 18.69 -6.23
N PRO A 79 -3.19 19.18 -5.66
CA PRO A 79 -4.39 18.46 -5.24
C PRO A 79 -5.14 17.83 -6.41
N SER A 80 -5.39 16.51 -6.34
CA SER A 80 -5.94 15.74 -7.44
C SER A 80 -7.45 15.58 -7.34
N VAL A 81 -8.10 15.41 -8.51
CA VAL A 81 -9.54 15.17 -8.67
C VAL A 81 -9.74 13.90 -9.47
N SER A 82 -10.70 13.09 -9.08
CA SER A 82 -11.12 11.93 -9.86
C SER A 82 -11.89 12.36 -11.10
N ASN A 83 -11.34 12.10 -12.28
CA ASN A 83 -11.94 12.40 -13.57
C ASN A 83 -12.54 11.15 -14.24
N GLY A 84 -13.08 10.21 -13.46
CA GLY A 84 -13.53 8.92 -13.98
C GLY A 84 -12.35 8.09 -14.47
N ASP A 85 -12.38 7.64 -15.74
CA ASP A 85 -11.38 6.75 -16.32
C ASP A 85 -10.11 7.47 -16.79
N ALA A 86 -10.11 8.80 -16.85
CA ALA A 86 -8.96 9.58 -17.29
C ALA A 86 -7.85 9.56 -16.22
N ARG A 87 -6.66 9.14 -16.65
CA ARG A 87 -5.46 9.14 -15.81
C ARG A 87 -4.49 10.21 -16.32
N PRO A 88 -4.02 11.14 -15.45
CA PRO A 88 -2.94 12.04 -15.84
C PRO A 88 -1.69 11.26 -16.23
N GLU A 89 -0.94 11.79 -17.18
CA GLU A 89 0.34 11.21 -17.58
C GLU A 89 1.35 11.30 -16.43
N VAL A 90 2.06 10.21 -16.17
CA VAL A 90 3.12 10.13 -15.16
C VAL A 90 4.46 9.87 -15.83
N LYS A 91 5.51 10.47 -15.31
CA LYS A 91 6.88 10.15 -15.74
C LYS A 91 7.35 8.88 -15.04
N ILE A 92 7.90 7.96 -15.83
CA ILE A 92 8.40 6.66 -15.35
C ILE A 92 9.88 6.54 -15.71
N HIS A 93 10.70 6.28 -14.70
CA HIS A 93 12.15 6.18 -14.84
C HIS A 93 12.62 4.80 -14.34
N ALA A 94 13.01 3.95 -15.28
CA ALA A 94 13.59 2.64 -14.99
C ALA A 94 15.09 2.66 -15.30
N ARG A 95 15.92 2.88 -14.27
CA ARG A 95 17.39 2.82 -14.45
C ARG A 95 17.91 1.40 -14.61
N ARG A 96 17.23 0.42 -14.02
CA ARG A 96 17.62 -0.99 -14.01
C ARG A 96 16.38 -1.88 -14.07
N GLY A 97 15.69 -1.85 -15.16
CA GLY A 97 14.43 -2.47 -15.50
C GLY A 97 14.09 -3.85 -14.94
N ILE A 98 13.82 -3.97 -13.64
CA ILE A 98 13.22 -5.18 -13.05
C ILE A 98 11.70 -5.05 -13.04
N VAL A 99 11.19 -3.95 -12.47
CA VAL A 99 9.76 -3.72 -12.23
C VAL A 99 9.17 -2.74 -13.24
N LEU A 100 9.86 -1.60 -13.48
CA LEU A 100 9.34 -0.54 -14.33
C LEU A 100 9.78 -0.61 -15.80
N GLU A 101 10.54 -1.61 -16.21
CA GLU A 101 11.09 -1.67 -17.58
C GLU A 101 10.01 -1.61 -18.66
N ARG A 102 8.96 -2.42 -18.52
CA ARG A 102 7.85 -2.43 -19.48
C ARG A 102 7.03 -1.16 -19.43
N LEU A 103 6.80 -0.62 -18.23
CA LEU A 103 6.08 0.64 -18.05
C LEU A 103 6.82 1.80 -18.72
N ALA A 104 8.16 1.88 -18.59
CA ALA A 104 8.97 2.89 -19.20
C ALA A 104 8.98 2.84 -20.75
N ARG A 105 8.59 1.70 -21.33
CA ARG A 105 8.45 1.48 -22.78
C ARG A 105 7.01 1.61 -23.27
N GLY A 106 6.07 2.10 -22.46
CA GLY A 106 4.67 2.31 -22.80
C GLY A 106 3.69 1.26 -22.27
N GLY A 107 4.18 0.33 -21.45
CA GLY A 107 3.37 -0.71 -20.81
C GLY A 107 3.17 -1.98 -21.63
N ALA A 108 2.63 -3.01 -20.99
CA ALA A 108 2.33 -4.33 -21.58
C ALA A 108 0.97 -4.83 -21.06
N ARG A 109 -0.12 -4.19 -21.50
CA ARG A 109 -1.47 -4.44 -20.97
C ARG A 109 -2.12 -5.73 -21.48
N THR A 110 -1.63 -6.31 -22.60
CA THR A 110 -2.13 -7.55 -23.18
C THR A 110 -1.12 -8.67 -23.02
N LEU A 111 -1.59 -9.91 -23.01
CA LEU A 111 -0.73 -11.09 -22.94
C LEU A 111 0.29 -11.12 -24.09
N GLN A 112 -0.10 -10.69 -25.28
CA GLN A 112 0.80 -10.58 -26.42
C GLN A 112 1.92 -9.55 -26.18
N ALA A 113 1.59 -8.36 -25.68
CA ALA A 113 2.56 -7.32 -25.38
C ALA A 113 3.49 -7.73 -24.22
N TYR A 114 2.97 -8.48 -23.25
CA TYR A 114 3.75 -9.05 -22.13
C TYR A 114 4.75 -10.11 -22.62
N GLY A 115 4.42 -10.85 -23.67
CA GLY A 115 5.28 -11.85 -24.28
C GLY A 115 5.11 -13.27 -23.73
N GLY A 116 3.97 -13.55 -23.09
CA GLY A 116 3.64 -14.84 -22.48
C GLY A 116 4.27 -15.06 -21.10
N TYR A 117 3.82 -16.09 -20.40
CA TYR A 117 4.26 -16.38 -19.02
C TYR A 117 5.50 -17.30 -18.99
N ARG A 118 6.61 -16.79 -19.52
CA ARG A 118 7.85 -17.56 -19.69
C ARG A 118 8.51 -18.01 -18.39
N ALA A 119 8.35 -17.22 -17.33
CA ALA A 119 8.87 -17.61 -16.02
C ALA A 119 8.03 -18.74 -15.42
N LEU A 120 6.71 -18.73 -15.63
CA LEU A 120 5.82 -19.81 -15.22
C LEU A 120 6.14 -21.10 -15.96
N GLU A 121 6.33 -21.07 -17.29
CA GLU A 121 6.73 -22.26 -18.08
C GLU A 121 8.00 -22.91 -17.53
N LYS A 122 9.01 -22.09 -17.21
CA LYS A 122 10.25 -22.56 -16.59
C LYS A 122 10.03 -23.14 -15.19
N ALA A 123 9.12 -22.54 -14.42
CA ALA A 123 8.83 -22.96 -13.05
C ALA A 123 8.11 -24.31 -13.01
N LEU A 124 7.12 -24.53 -13.88
CA LEU A 124 6.34 -25.76 -13.96
C LEU A 124 7.20 -26.99 -14.31
N ALA A 125 8.34 -26.79 -14.96
CA ALA A 125 9.32 -27.84 -15.23
C ALA A 125 10.25 -28.16 -14.04
N ARG A 126 10.07 -27.50 -12.88
CA ARG A 126 10.94 -27.64 -11.70
C ARG A 126 10.12 -28.01 -10.46
N PRO A 127 10.73 -28.68 -9.46
CA PRO A 127 10.08 -28.91 -8.19
C PRO A 127 9.67 -27.58 -7.52
N ARG A 128 8.48 -27.51 -6.94
CA ARG A 128 7.94 -26.32 -6.24
C ARG A 128 8.91 -25.70 -5.23
N ALA A 129 9.60 -26.57 -4.46
CA ALA A 129 10.59 -26.14 -3.47
C ALA A 129 11.71 -25.28 -4.08
N LYS A 130 12.11 -25.53 -5.34
CA LYS A 130 13.14 -24.75 -6.02
C LYS A 130 12.72 -23.31 -6.31
N ILE A 131 11.42 -23.06 -6.46
CA ILE A 131 10.91 -21.72 -6.62
C ILE A 131 10.95 -20.98 -5.27
N VAL A 132 10.54 -21.65 -4.17
CA VAL A 132 10.67 -21.09 -2.81
C VAL A 132 12.13 -20.78 -2.50
N ASP A 133 13.06 -21.71 -2.79
CA ASP A 133 14.51 -21.52 -2.59
C ASP A 133 15.02 -20.27 -3.36
N ALA A 134 14.59 -20.08 -4.62
CA ALA A 134 14.99 -18.93 -5.42
C ALA A 134 14.52 -17.59 -4.81
N ILE A 135 13.31 -17.55 -4.26
CA ILE A 135 12.78 -16.36 -3.58
C ILE A 135 13.52 -16.10 -2.25
N GLU A 136 13.86 -17.15 -1.48
CA GLU A 136 14.67 -16.97 -0.26
C GLU A 136 16.09 -16.48 -0.57
N ILE A 137 16.75 -17.09 -1.55
CA ILE A 137 18.11 -16.71 -1.99
C ILE A 137 18.13 -15.25 -2.48
N SER A 138 17.07 -14.80 -3.17
CA SER A 138 16.98 -13.44 -3.69
C SER A 138 17.02 -12.37 -2.60
N GLY A 139 16.64 -12.72 -1.37
CA GLY A 139 16.49 -11.77 -0.28
C GLY A 139 15.34 -10.78 -0.49
N LEU A 140 14.39 -11.07 -1.38
CA LEU A 140 13.21 -10.25 -1.61
C LEU A 140 12.43 -10.06 -0.30
N ARG A 141 12.19 -8.80 0.06
CA ARG A 141 11.33 -8.41 1.18
C ARG A 141 10.05 -7.78 0.65
N GLY A 142 8.97 -7.85 1.43
CA GLY A 142 7.69 -7.23 1.09
C GLY A 142 7.83 -5.75 0.74
N ARG A 143 7.20 -5.32 -0.35
CA ARG A 143 7.25 -3.94 -0.89
C ARG A 143 6.08 -3.06 -0.45
N GLY A 144 5.11 -3.64 0.26
CA GLY A 144 3.90 -2.94 0.71
C GLY A 144 3.95 -2.37 2.13
N GLY A 145 5.13 -2.20 2.73
CA GLY A 145 5.29 -1.56 4.06
C GLY A 145 6.12 -2.36 5.04
N ALA A 146 5.64 -3.48 5.52
CA ALA A 146 6.25 -4.23 6.64
C ALA A 146 7.65 -4.83 6.34
N GLY A 147 8.08 -4.94 5.08
CA GLY A 147 9.41 -5.42 4.73
C GLY A 147 9.75 -6.84 5.20
N PHE A 148 8.74 -7.69 5.46
CA PHE A 148 8.98 -9.07 5.90
C PHE A 148 9.62 -9.89 4.76
N PRO A 149 10.60 -10.79 5.04
CA PRO A 149 11.23 -11.62 4.02
C PRO A 149 10.23 -12.51 3.29
N ALA A 150 10.04 -12.28 1.97
CA ALA A 150 9.03 -12.97 1.17
C ALA A 150 9.25 -14.47 1.14
N GLY A 151 10.48 -14.94 0.93
CA GLY A 151 10.81 -16.37 0.89
C GLY A 151 10.44 -17.09 2.19
N ARG A 152 10.70 -16.49 3.36
CA ARG A 152 10.29 -17.07 4.65
C ARG A 152 8.77 -17.21 4.77
N LYS A 153 8.01 -16.20 4.30
CA LYS A 153 6.54 -16.26 4.27
C LYS A 153 6.06 -17.37 3.33
N TRP A 154 6.68 -17.50 2.15
CA TRP A 154 6.35 -18.55 1.19
C TRP A 154 6.62 -19.95 1.74
N ARG A 155 7.77 -20.16 2.36
CA ARG A 155 8.12 -21.43 3.01
C ARG A 155 7.14 -21.80 4.11
N ALA A 156 6.79 -20.84 4.97
CA ALA A 156 5.82 -21.08 6.04
C ALA A 156 4.46 -21.58 5.51
N VAL A 157 3.97 -21.05 4.37
CA VAL A 157 2.73 -21.55 3.73
C VAL A 157 2.98 -22.88 3.01
N ALA A 158 4.10 -23.05 2.31
CA ALA A 158 4.42 -24.27 1.59
C ALA A 158 4.45 -25.50 2.53
N GLU A 159 5.01 -25.33 3.71
CA GLU A 159 5.16 -26.39 4.74
C GLU A 159 3.87 -26.74 5.49
N GLN A 160 2.78 -25.95 5.33
CA GLN A 160 1.50 -26.33 5.94
C GLN A 160 0.96 -27.61 5.29
N GLY A 161 0.49 -28.55 6.12
CA GLY A 161 -0.06 -29.84 5.67
C GLY A 161 -1.46 -29.76 5.04
N SER A 162 -2.06 -28.58 4.92
CA SER A 162 -3.39 -28.41 4.32
C SER A 162 -3.34 -28.66 2.82
N SER A 163 -4.34 -29.39 2.31
CA SER A 163 -4.58 -29.57 0.87
C SER A 163 -5.15 -28.33 0.19
N GLU A 164 -5.76 -27.44 0.97
CA GLU A 164 -6.32 -26.17 0.50
C GLU A 164 -5.48 -25.02 1.00
N LYS A 165 -4.87 -24.29 0.09
CA LYS A 165 -4.08 -23.08 0.35
C LYS A 165 -4.49 -21.98 -0.60
N SER A 166 -4.24 -20.74 -0.20
CA SER A 166 -4.64 -19.56 -0.95
C SER A 166 -3.48 -18.57 -1.16
N VAL A 167 -3.55 -17.80 -2.25
CA VAL A 167 -2.68 -16.65 -2.49
C VAL A 167 -3.53 -15.38 -2.61
N VAL A 168 -3.13 -14.31 -1.95
CA VAL A 168 -3.80 -13.02 -2.03
C VAL A 168 -2.80 -11.95 -2.46
N ALA A 169 -3.10 -11.25 -3.55
CA ALA A 169 -2.42 -10.01 -3.90
C ALA A 169 -3.12 -8.85 -3.19
N ASN A 170 -2.37 -8.20 -2.30
CA ASN A 170 -2.81 -6.97 -1.66
C ASN A 170 -2.57 -5.80 -2.61
N ALA A 171 -3.65 -5.34 -3.26
CA ALA A 171 -3.71 -4.17 -4.12
C ALA A 171 -4.49 -3.02 -3.47
N ASP A 172 -4.54 -3.00 -2.13
CA ASP A 172 -5.11 -1.89 -1.35
C ASP A 172 -4.03 -0.86 -1.01
N GLU A 173 -3.48 -0.23 -2.04
CA GLU A 173 -2.47 0.84 -1.93
C GLU A 173 -3.10 2.11 -1.37
N GLY A 174 -3.34 2.11 -0.05
CA GLY A 174 -4.06 3.18 0.64
C GLY A 174 -3.18 4.36 1.09
N ASP A 175 -1.86 4.24 1.10
CA ASP A 175 -0.92 5.23 1.63
C ASP A 175 -0.92 6.53 0.80
N PRO A 176 -1.40 7.67 1.35
CA PRO A 176 -1.34 8.96 0.66
C PRO A 176 0.11 9.39 0.37
N GLY A 177 0.50 9.30 -0.88
CA GLY A 177 1.87 9.52 -1.37
C GLY A 177 2.35 8.40 -2.27
N ALA A 178 1.80 7.18 -2.11
CA ALA A 178 2.10 6.03 -2.95
C ALA A 178 1.12 5.92 -4.13
N TYR A 179 1.63 5.53 -5.29
CA TYR A 179 0.85 5.22 -6.49
C TYR A 179 1.58 4.23 -7.42
N VAL A 180 2.38 3.37 -6.82
CA VAL A 180 3.21 2.36 -7.50
C VAL A 180 2.34 1.22 -8.01
N ASP A 181 1.59 0.58 -7.11
CA ASP A 181 0.77 -0.59 -7.42
C ASP A 181 -0.30 -0.28 -8.46
N ARG A 182 -0.89 0.92 -8.41
CA ARG A 182 -1.83 1.41 -9.42
C ARG A 182 -1.24 1.31 -10.82
N PHE A 183 -0.04 1.86 -11.04
CA PHE A 183 0.58 1.91 -12.35
C PHE A 183 1.10 0.54 -12.80
N LEU A 184 1.59 -0.29 -11.88
CA LEU A 184 1.94 -1.68 -12.17
C LEU A 184 0.72 -2.46 -12.69
N ILE A 185 -0.42 -2.30 -12.04
CA ILE A 185 -1.67 -2.95 -12.46
C ILE A 185 -2.18 -2.39 -13.79
N GLU A 186 -2.21 -1.06 -13.95
CA GLU A 186 -2.78 -0.42 -15.14
C GLU A 186 -1.92 -0.61 -16.40
N ASP A 187 -0.60 -0.77 -16.27
CA ASP A 187 0.31 -0.83 -17.41
C ASP A 187 1.02 -2.16 -17.60
N ASP A 188 1.03 -3.07 -16.58
CA ASP A 188 1.63 -4.41 -16.67
C ASP A 188 0.87 -5.45 -15.84
N PRO A 189 -0.46 -5.64 -16.05
CA PRO A 189 -1.29 -6.52 -15.24
C PRO A 189 -0.83 -7.99 -15.31
N HIS A 190 -0.28 -8.41 -16.43
CA HIS A 190 0.18 -9.80 -16.62
C HIS A 190 1.42 -10.14 -15.78
N ALA A 191 2.26 -9.16 -15.43
CA ALA A 191 3.37 -9.39 -14.50
C ALA A 191 2.85 -9.74 -13.09
N LEU A 192 1.76 -9.09 -12.65
CA LEU A 192 1.10 -9.43 -11.40
C LEU A 192 0.49 -10.84 -11.46
N ILE A 193 -0.25 -11.17 -12.53
CA ILE A 193 -0.91 -12.47 -12.68
C ILE A 193 0.13 -13.59 -12.75
N GLU A 194 1.21 -13.42 -13.52
CA GLU A 194 2.31 -14.41 -13.57
C GLU A 194 2.99 -14.56 -12.21
N GLY A 195 3.23 -13.44 -11.49
CA GLY A 195 3.77 -13.47 -10.13
C GLY A 195 2.88 -14.23 -9.14
N MET A 196 1.57 -14.09 -9.25
CA MET A 196 0.61 -14.85 -8.43
C MET A 196 0.59 -16.35 -8.77
N LEU A 197 0.64 -16.71 -10.05
CA LEU A 197 0.73 -18.10 -10.49
C LEU A 197 2.01 -18.77 -10.00
N LEU A 198 3.14 -18.08 -10.09
CA LEU A 198 4.42 -18.55 -9.56
C LEU A 198 4.37 -18.77 -8.05
N ALA A 199 3.75 -17.84 -7.33
CA ALA A 199 3.56 -17.96 -5.89
C ALA A 199 2.64 -19.13 -5.54
N ALA A 200 1.52 -19.26 -6.25
CA ALA A 200 0.55 -20.34 -6.04
C ALA A 200 1.17 -21.72 -6.32
N TYR A 201 1.88 -21.85 -7.44
CA TYR A 201 2.60 -23.09 -7.77
C TYR A 201 3.60 -23.44 -6.66
N ALA A 202 4.42 -22.48 -6.24
CA ALA A 202 5.47 -22.70 -5.24
C ALA A 202 4.92 -23.18 -3.89
N VAL A 203 3.81 -22.59 -3.40
CA VAL A 203 3.24 -22.94 -2.08
C VAL A 203 2.19 -24.04 -2.15
N GLY A 204 1.75 -24.46 -3.34
CA GLY A 204 0.72 -25.46 -3.55
C GLY A 204 -0.69 -24.93 -3.34
N ALA A 205 -0.96 -23.67 -3.70
CA ALA A 205 -2.28 -23.08 -3.65
C ALA A 205 -3.04 -23.27 -4.96
N GLY A 206 -4.35 -23.60 -4.87
CA GLY A 206 -5.24 -23.74 -6.03
C GLY A 206 -6.14 -22.54 -6.28
N LYS A 207 -6.14 -21.56 -5.36
CA LYS A 207 -6.99 -20.35 -5.46
C LYS A 207 -6.23 -19.09 -5.13
N GLY A 208 -6.54 -18.02 -5.86
CA GLY A 208 -6.00 -16.69 -5.65
C GLY A 208 -7.06 -15.59 -5.66
N TRP A 209 -6.76 -14.51 -4.97
CA TRP A 209 -7.57 -13.30 -4.95
C TRP A 209 -6.69 -12.08 -5.16
N ILE A 210 -7.15 -11.13 -5.98
CA ILE A 210 -6.60 -9.77 -6.03
C ILE A 210 -7.57 -8.89 -5.27
N TYR A 211 -7.14 -8.30 -4.15
CA TYR A 211 -7.94 -7.34 -3.40
C TYR A 211 -7.57 -5.93 -3.84
N LEU A 212 -8.43 -5.32 -4.67
CA LEU A 212 -8.21 -4.01 -5.27
C LEU A 212 -9.07 -2.95 -4.60
N ARG A 213 -8.50 -1.80 -4.28
CA ARG A 213 -9.26 -0.67 -3.74
C ARG A 213 -10.19 -0.05 -4.79
N LYS A 214 -11.36 0.43 -4.33
CA LYS A 214 -12.41 1.04 -5.16
C LYS A 214 -11.97 2.32 -5.88
N GLU A 215 -10.98 3.02 -5.32
CA GLU A 215 -10.47 4.27 -5.86
C GLU A 215 -9.69 4.12 -7.18
N TYR A 216 -9.47 2.87 -7.64
CA TYR A 216 -8.77 2.55 -8.88
C TYR A 216 -9.68 1.88 -9.92
N PRO A 217 -10.76 2.55 -10.40
CA PRO A 217 -11.74 1.92 -11.31
C PRO A 217 -11.11 1.47 -12.63
N ARG A 218 -10.14 2.23 -13.17
CA ARG A 218 -9.41 1.84 -14.38
C ARG A 218 -8.58 0.57 -14.18
N ALA A 219 -7.94 0.41 -13.02
CA ALA A 219 -7.20 -0.81 -12.70
C ALA A 219 -8.14 -2.03 -12.62
N GLU A 220 -9.38 -1.85 -12.14
CA GLU A 220 -10.41 -2.89 -12.14
C GLU A 220 -10.73 -3.37 -13.55
N GLU A 221 -11.00 -2.46 -14.49
CA GLU A 221 -11.31 -2.82 -15.89
C GLU A 221 -10.15 -3.58 -16.54
N ILE A 222 -8.94 -3.08 -16.36
CA ILE A 222 -7.73 -3.70 -16.94
C ILE A 222 -7.48 -5.09 -16.35
N LEU A 223 -7.60 -5.25 -15.02
CA LEU A 223 -7.43 -6.55 -14.38
C LEU A 223 -8.48 -7.56 -14.84
N ARG A 224 -9.76 -7.15 -14.95
CA ARG A 224 -10.81 -8.04 -15.45
C ARG A 224 -10.51 -8.53 -16.86
N ALA A 225 -10.06 -7.64 -17.75
CA ALA A 225 -9.66 -7.99 -19.10
C ALA A 225 -8.44 -8.93 -19.12
N ALA A 226 -7.39 -8.63 -18.34
CA ALA A 226 -6.17 -9.44 -18.28
C ALA A 226 -6.41 -10.84 -17.68
N VAL A 227 -7.27 -10.96 -16.65
CA VAL A 227 -7.65 -12.24 -16.06
C VAL A 227 -8.44 -13.09 -17.08
N GLU A 228 -9.35 -12.49 -17.85
CA GLU A 228 -10.10 -13.19 -18.87
C GLU A 228 -9.21 -13.62 -20.05
N GLU A 229 -8.28 -12.77 -20.46
CA GLU A 229 -7.26 -13.09 -21.47
C GLU A 229 -6.38 -14.26 -21.02
N ALA A 230 -5.91 -14.24 -19.76
CA ALA A 230 -5.12 -15.32 -19.19
C ALA A 230 -5.93 -16.65 -19.09
N ARG A 231 -7.22 -16.57 -18.74
CA ARG A 231 -8.11 -17.74 -18.70
C ARG A 231 -8.31 -18.33 -20.08
N THR A 232 -8.60 -17.49 -21.07
CA THR A 232 -8.78 -17.93 -22.47
C THR A 232 -7.53 -18.57 -23.04
N ALA A 233 -6.34 -18.14 -22.61
CA ALA A 233 -5.05 -18.68 -23.01
C ALA A 233 -4.64 -19.97 -22.24
N GLY A 234 -5.50 -20.49 -21.33
CA GLY A 234 -5.18 -21.69 -20.54
C GLY A 234 -4.12 -21.45 -19.46
N LEU A 235 -3.92 -20.19 -19.05
CA LEU A 235 -3.00 -19.79 -17.99
C LEU A 235 -3.70 -19.73 -16.61
N LEU A 236 -5.02 -19.80 -16.58
CA LEU A 236 -5.86 -19.87 -15.38
C LEU A 236 -6.91 -20.96 -15.57
N GLY A 237 -7.40 -21.54 -14.47
CA GLY A 237 -8.38 -22.61 -14.45
C GLY A 237 -7.74 -23.97 -14.20
N GLU A 238 -8.34 -25.02 -14.79
CA GLU A 238 -7.86 -26.39 -14.68
C GLU A 238 -6.66 -26.61 -15.62
N ARG A 239 -5.68 -27.40 -15.16
CA ARG A 239 -4.53 -27.86 -15.94
C ARG A 239 -3.77 -26.74 -16.63
N VAL A 240 -3.35 -25.75 -15.85
CA VAL A 240 -2.57 -24.60 -16.32
C VAL A 240 -1.42 -25.06 -17.22
N LEU A 241 -1.37 -24.55 -18.46
CA LEU A 241 -0.41 -24.95 -19.49
C LEU A 241 -0.35 -26.48 -19.73
N GLY A 242 -1.47 -27.21 -19.51
CA GLY A 242 -1.57 -28.66 -19.68
C GLY A 242 -0.91 -29.50 -18.59
N THR A 243 -0.48 -28.91 -17.48
CA THR A 243 0.12 -29.59 -16.32
C THR A 243 -0.93 -30.05 -15.28
N ASP A 244 -0.49 -30.66 -14.19
CA ASP A 244 -1.37 -31.05 -13.06
C ASP A 244 -1.60 -29.90 -12.08
N PHE A 245 -1.31 -28.67 -12.48
CA PHE A 245 -1.50 -27.47 -11.66
C PHE A 245 -2.79 -26.77 -12.06
N ASP A 246 -3.71 -26.66 -11.09
CA ASP A 246 -4.96 -25.89 -11.22
C ASP A 246 -4.83 -24.60 -10.44
N PHE A 247 -5.31 -23.48 -11.01
CA PHE A 247 -5.34 -22.21 -10.29
C PHE A 247 -6.46 -21.30 -10.78
N GLU A 248 -7.39 -21.01 -9.89
CA GLU A 248 -8.47 -20.04 -10.10
C GLU A 248 -8.11 -18.68 -9.47
N LEU A 249 -8.40 -17.62 -10.20
CA LEU A 249 -8.13 -16.24 -9.78
C LEU A 249 -9.39 -15.39 -9.81
N GLU A 250 -9.69 -14.76 -8.67
CA GLU A 250 -10.82 -13.86 -8.47
C GLU A 250 -10.38 -12.44 -8.14
N LEU A 251 -11.15 -11.45 -8.61
CA LEU A 251 -10.97 -10.05 -8.28
C LEU A 251 -12.01 -9.60 -7.25
N VAL A 252 -11.55 -9.07 -6.12
CA VAL A 252 -12.39 -8.49 -5.07
C VAL A 252 -12.14 -7.00 -4.98
N ILE A 253 -13.23 -6.21 -5.02
CA ILE A 253 -13.14 -4.75 -4.93
C ILE A 253 -13.45 -4.31 -3.50
N GLY A 254 -12.46 -3.66 -2.87
CA GLY A 254 -12.63 -2.98 -1.58
C GLY A 254 -13.64 -1.85 -1.67
N GLN A 255 -14.19 -1.43 -0.53
CA GLN A 255 -15.27 -0.44 -0.49
C GLN A 255 -14.85 0.87 0.21
N GLY A 256 -13.54 1.21 0.12
CA GLY A 256 -12.99 2.45 0.64
C GLY A 256 -12.80 2.42 2.16
N SER A 257 -11.82 1.64 2.61
CA SER A 257 -11.35 1.65 3.98
C SER A 257 -9.87 1.31 3.99
N TYR A 258 -9.05 2.23 4.46
CA TYR A 258 -7.58 2.09 4.52
C TYR A 258 -7.13 0.85 5.28
N ILE A 259 -7.86 0.49 6.36
CA ILE A 259 -7.49 -0.66 7.19
C ILE A 259 -7.54 -1.98 6.42
N CYS A 260 -8.23 -2.04 5.28
CA CYS A 260 -8.26 -3.24 4.44
C CYS A 260 -6.89 -3.57 3.81
N GLY A 261 -5.93 -2.65 3.84
CA GLY A 261 -4.53 -2.93 3.52
C GLY A 261 -3.81 -3.79 4.59
N GLU A 262 -4.30 -3.82 5.83
CA GLU A 262 -3.82 -4.72 6.87
C GLU A 262 -4.29 -6.15 6.58
N GLU A 263 -3.35 -7.12 6.61
CA GLU A 263 -3.59 -8.48 6.10
C GLU A 263 -4.80 -9.19 6.74
N THR A 264 -5.03 -9.06 8.05
CA THR A 264 -6.14 -9.74 8.73
C THR A 264 -7.49 -9.03 8.50
N ALA A 265 -7.49 -7.71 8.41
CA ALA A 265 -8.67 -6.93 8.07
C ALA A 265 -9.08 -7.17 6.61
N MET A 266 -8.12 -7.26 5.68
CA MET A 266 -8.35 -7.61 4.28
C MET A 266 -9.00 -8.99 4.14
N LEU A 267 -8.49 -10.01 4.85
CA LEU A 267 -9.09 -11.35 4.81
C LEU A 267 -10.54 -11.33 5.29
N ARG A 268 -10.84 -10.62 6.38
CA ARG A 268 -12.22 -10.45 6.85
C ARG A 268 -13.11 -9.74 5.82
N SER A 269 -12.56 -8.76 5.10
CA SER A 269 -13.27 -8.07 4.01
C SER A 269 -13.60 -9.03 2.86
N ILE A 270 -12.66 -9.86 2.42
CA ILE A 270 -12.89 -10.91 1.39
C ILE A 270 -13.97 -11.89 1.86
N GLU A 271 -13.98 -12.22 3.15
CA GLU A 271 -14.99 -13.10 3.78
C GLU A 271 -16.37 -12.44 3.96
N GLY A 272 -16.55 -11.18 3.55
CA GLY A 272 -17.80 -10.44 3.72
C GLY A 272 -18.09 -10.02 5.17
N ARG A 273 -17.09 -9.94 6.02
CA ARG A 273 -17.16 -9.51 7.42
C ARG A 273 -16.71 -8.06 7.57
N ARG A 274 -17.04 -7.43 8.71
CA ARG A 274 -16.47 -6.14 9.08
C ARG A 274 -14.94 -6.24 9.11
N PRO A 275 -14.20 -5.40 8.35
CA PRO A 275 -12.76 -5.46 8.27
C PRO A 275 -12.10 -4.82 9.49
N GLU A 276 -11.98 -5.57 10.53
CA GLU A 276 -11.25 -5.21 11.75
C GLU A 276 -10.08 -6.15 11.97
N VAL A 277 -9.03 -5.62 12.57
CA VAL A 277 -7.78 -6.35 12.80
C VAL A 277 -8.00 -7.51 13.75
N THR A 278 -7.40 -8.64 13.46
CA THR A 278 -7.36 -9.83 14.31
C THR A 278 -5.98 -9.98 14.95
N ALA A 279 -5.95 -10.30 16.23
CA ALA A 279 -4.69 -10.55 16.95
C ALA A 279 -3.94 -11.75 16.35
N ARG A 280 -2.61 -11.65 16.33
CA ARG A 280 -1.69 -12.71 15.90
C ARG A 280 -0.85 -13.17 17.08
N PRO A 281 -0.49 -14.45 17.24
CA PRO A 281 -0.88 -15.62 16.46
C PRO A 281 -2.37 -16.02 16.62
N PRO A 282 -2.96 -16.86 15.70
CA PRO A 282 -2.30 -17.48 14.55
C PRO A 282 -2.03 -16.48 13.44
N TYR A 283 -1.01 -16.74 12.60
CA TYR A 283 -0.69 -15.93 11.44
C TYR A 283 -1.52 -16.39 10.22
N PRO A 284 -1.76 -15.50 9.22
CA PRO A 284 -2.45 -15.90 7.98
C PRO A 284 -1.78 -17.06 7.23
N THR A 285 -0.47 -17.24 7.40
CA THR A 285 0.27 -18.38 6.85
C THR A 285 -0.16 -19.74 7.43
N GLU A 286 -0.83 -19.73 8.58
CA GLU A 286 -1.36 -20.91 9.29
C GLU A 286 -2.89 -20.92 9.21
N HIS A 287 -3.53 -19.79 9.54
CA HIS A 287 -4.97 -19.58 9.62
C HIS A 287 -5.37 -18.25 8.99
N GLY A 288 -5.45 -18.24 7.65
CA GLY A 288 -5.82 -17.08 6.83
C GLY A 288 -7.25 -17.14 6.32
N LEU A 289 -7.43 -16.93 5.01
CA LEU A 289 -8.73 -16.84 4.34
C LEU A 289 -9.54 -18.13 4.53
N PHE A 290 -10.77 -17.98 5.02
CA PHE A 290 -11.66 -19.10 5.38
C PHE A 290 -11.00 -20.14 6.31
N GLY A 291 -10.07 -19.69 7.18
CA GLY A 291 -9.34 -20.55 8.10
C GLY A 291 -8.27 -21.43 7.45
N LYS A 292 -7.90 -21.17 6.18
CA LYS A 292 -6.90 -21.94 5.43
C LYS A 292 -5.57 -21.18 5.37
N PRO A 293 -4.42 -21.88 5.25
CA PRO A 293 -3.14 -21.23 5.06
C PRO A 293 -3.15 -20.30 3.86
N THR A 294 -2.78 -19.05 4.05
CA THR A 294 -2.89 -18.00 3.04
C THR A 294 -1.59 -17.22 2.89
N LEU A 295 -1.06 -17.18 1.68
CA LEU A 295 0.06 -16.35 1.32
C LEU A 295 -0.44 -14.97 0.86
N ILE A 296 -0.08 -13.92 1.57
CA ILE A 296 -0.44 -12.54 1.22
C ILE A 296 0.81 -11.79 0.84
N ASN A 297 0.83 -11.21 -0.37
CA ASN A 297 1.90 -10.35 -0.84
C ASN A 297 1.32 -9.08 -1.49
N ASN A 298 2.03 -7.96 -1.37
CA ASN A 298 1.74 -6.74 -2.12
C ASN A 298 2.02 -6.91 -3.62
N VAL A 299 1.42 -6.07 -4.45
CA VAL A 299 1.54 -6.09 -5.93
C VAL A 299 2.99 -5.99 -6.39
N GLU A 300 3.75 -4.97 -5.96
CA GLU A 300 5.15 -4.81 -6.36
C GLU A 300 6.01 -6.01 -5.94
N THR A 301 5.73 -6.61 -4.78
CA THR A 301 6.41 -7.84 -4.36
C THR A 301 6.20 -8.96 -5.37
N LEU A 302 4.98 -9.17 -5.83
CA LEU A 302 4.64 -10.23 -6.79
C LEU A 302 5.20 -9.94 -8.18
N VAL A 303 5.21 -8.69 -8.64
CA VAL A 303 5.77 -8.29 -9.94
C VAL A 303 7.29 -8.52 -10.03
N ASN A 304 8.01 -8.55 -8.92
CA ASN A 304 9.43 -8.94 -8.89
C ASN A 304 9.67 -10.44 -9.14
N VAL A 305 8.68 -11.28 -8.85
CA VAL A 305 8.84 -12.75 -8.87
C VAL A 305 9.15 -13.32 -10.25
N PRO A 306 8.49 -12.94 -11.35
CA PRO A 306 8.83 -13.44 -12.68
C PRO A 306 10.29 -13.20 -13.06
N TRP A 307 10.83 -12.01 -12.73
CA TRP A 307 12.23 -11.70 -12.98
C TRP A 307 13.18 -12.61 -12.17
N ILE A 308 12.88 -12.82 -10.89
CA ILE A 308 13.70 -13.68 -10.00
C ILE A 308 13.69 -15.12 -10.51
N VAL A 309 12.55 -15.65 -10.93
CA VAL A 309 12.44 -17.02 -11.43
C VAL A 309 13.15 -17.18 -12.78
N ALA A 310 13.09 -16.15 -13.62
CA ALA A 310 13.74 -16.16 -14.94
C ALA A 310 15.26 -16.10 -14.86
N HIS A 311 15.83 -15.30 -13.94
CA HIS A 311 17.26 -14.98 -13.86
C HIS A 311 17.98 -15.64 -12.66
N GLY A 312 17.23 -16.11 -11.66
CA GLY A 312 17.75 -16.71 -10.44
C GLY A 312 17.82 -15.75 -9.26
N GLY A 313 17.71 -16.32 -8.05
CA GLY A 313 17.73 -15.54 -6.80
C GLY A 313 19.03 -14.78 -6.57
N GLU A 314 20.19 -15.39 -6.88
CA GLU A 314 21.51 -14.75 -6.73
C GLU A 314 21.65 -13.51 -7.64
N ALA A 315 21.12 -13.56 -8.87
CA ALA A 315 21.16 -12.41 -9.77
C ALA A 315 20.37 -11.23 -9.22
N TYR A 316 19.21 -11.49 -8.58
CA TYR A 316 18.45 -10.44 -7.90
C TYR A 316 19.13 -9.93 -6.64
N ARG A 317 19.73 -10.84 -5.85
CA ARG A 317 20.47 -10.51 -4.63
C ARG A 317 21.70 -9.62 -4.89
N ALA A 318 22.24 -9.64 -6.09
CA ALA A 318 23.35 -8.79 -6.48
C ALA A 318 23.01 -7.30 -6.48
N PHE A 319 21.71 -6.96 -6.61
CA PHE A 319 21.21 -5.59 -6.45
C PHE A 319 20.95 -5.27 -4.98
N GLY A 320 21.14 -4.00 -4.62
CA GLY A 320 20.94 -3.51 -3.25
C GLY A 320 22.12 -3.75 -2.34
N PHE A 321 21.91 -3.54 -1.05
CA PHE A 321 22.99 -3.62 -0.06
C PHE A 321 22.47 -4.24 1.25
N SER A 322 23.39 -4.69 2.10
CA SER A 322 23.10 -5.25 3.44
C SER A 322 21.95 -6.27 3.41
N LYS A 323 20.86 -6.02 4.12
CA LYS A 323 19.63 -6.83 4.12
C LYS A 323 18.55 -6.31 3.17
N SER A 324 18.75 -5.17 2.56
CA SER A 324 17.83 -4.53 1.60
C SER A 324 18.27 -4.89 0.19
N ARG A 325 17.65 -5.95 -0.40
CA ARG A 325 18.07 -6.51 -1.69
C ARG A 325 17.08 -6.18 -2.80
N GLY A 326 17.61 -6.13 -4.04
CA GLY A 326 16.84 -5.81 -5.23
C GLY A 326 16.65 -4.31 -5.44
N THR A 327 15.58 -3.98 -6.13
CA THR A 327 15.13 -2.61 -6.39
C THR A 327 13.87 -2.27 -5.62
N LYS A 328 13.55 -0.98 -5.54
CA LYS A 328 12.29 -0.44 -5.03
C LYS A 328 11.78 0.64 -5.95
N VAL A 329 10.50 0.60 -6.25
CA VAL A 329 9.87 1.73 -6.92
C VAL A 329 9.50 2.77 -5.88
N VAL A 330 10.01 3.99 -6.05
CA VAL A 330 9.62 5.16 -5.25
C VAL A 330 8.74 6.08 -6.07
N SER A 331 7.82 6.77 -5.40
CA SER A 331 6.89 7.73 -5.97
C SER A 331 7.07 9.10 -5.33
N LEU A 332 7.24 10.14 -6.15
CA LEU A 332 7.47 11.51 -5.72
C LEU A 332 6.21 12.35 -5.92
N ASN A 333 5.83 13.15 -4.90
CA ASN A 333 4.64 14.00 -4.97
C ASN A 333 4.84 15.23 -5.88
N SER A 334 3.75 15.98 -6.11
CA SER A 334 3.69 17.09 -7.06
C SER A 334 4.52 18.32 -6.68
N LEU A 335 5.07 18.39 -5.46
CA LEU A 335 5.98 19.47 -5.07
C LEU A 335 7.36 19.33 -5.70
N PHE A 336 7.79 18.14 -6.10
CA PHE A 336 9.04 17.97 -6.80
C PHE A 336 8.98 18.57 -8.20
N VAL A 337 10.12 19.04 -8.71
CA VAL A 337 10.26 19.53 -10.11
C VAL A 337 9.95 18.39 -11.09
N ARG A 338 10.36 17.18 -10.76
CA ARG A 338 10.13 15.97 -11.55
C ARG A 338 9.37 14.91 -10.75
N PRO A 339 8.05 15.11 -10.50
CA PRO A 339 7.23 14.10 -9.85
C PRO A 339 7.08 12.87 -10.75
N GLY A 340 6.97 11.68 -10.19
CA GLY A 340 6.84 10.45 -10.98
C GLY A 340 7.25 9.20 -10.23
N LEU A 341 7.40 8.10 -11.00
CA LEU A 341 7.85 6.80 -10.51
C LEU A 341 9.31 6.57 -10.89
N TYR A 342 10.10 6.15 -9.93
CA TYR A 342 11.53 5.88 -10.10
C TYR A 342 11.88 4.51 -9.54
N GLU A 343 12.38 3.61 -10.38
CA GLU A 343 12.95 2.35 -9.90
C GLU A 343 14.40 2.59 -9.49
N ILE A 344 14.65 2.49 -8.20
CA ILE A 344 15.96 2.69 -7.58
C ILE A 344 16.50 1.37 -7.02
N GLU A 345 17.80 1.24 -6.97
CA GLU A 345 18.47 0.19 -6.22
C GLU A 345 18.53 0.59 -4.73
N PHE A 346 18.27 -0.35 -3.83
CA PHE A 346 18.46 -0.09 -2.40
C PHE A 346 19.89 0.34 -2.12
N GLY A 347 20.09 1.27 -1.17
CA GLY A 347 21.35 1.89 -0.84
C GLY A 347 21.59 3.25 -1.47
N MET A 348 20.77 3.67 -2.43
CA MET A 348 20.83 5.03 -2.95
C MET A 348 20.54 6.03 -1.81
N PRO A 349 21.35 7.08 -1.60
CA PRO A 349 21.04 8.12 -0.61
C PRO A 349 19.70 8.81 -0.92
N VAL A 350 18.91 9.12 0.12
CA VAL A 350 17.65 9.86 -0.05
C VAL A 350 17.89 11.19 -0.77
N ARG A 351 19.01 11.88 -0.48
CA ARG A 351 19.42 13.11 -1.18
C ARG A 351 19.46 12.92 -2.69
N GLN A 352 20.07 11.83 -3.16
CA GLN A 352 20.13 11.56 -4.60
C GLN A 352 18.74 11.35 -5.21
N ILE A 353 17.82 10.73 -4.47
CA ILE A 353 16.44 10.53 -4.94
C ILE A 353 15.72 11.87 -5.07
N VAL A 354 15.81 12.74 -4.05
CA VAL A 354 15.02 13.98 -4.02
C VAL A 354 15.65 15.12 -4.83
N GLU A 355 16.96 15.25 -4.83
CA GLU A 355 17.66 16.34 -5.54
C GLU A 355 18.01 15.95 -6.98
N GLU A 356 18.68 14.80 -7.22
CA GLU A 356 19.11 14.42 -8.57
C GLU A 356 17.97 13.84 -9.40
N LEU A 357 17.18 12.89 -8.86
CA LEU A 357 16.07 12.29 -9.60
C LEU A 357 14.84 13.21 -9.57
N GLY A 358 14.41 13.69 -8.42
CA GLY A 358 13.26 14.56 -8.22
C GLY A 358 13.49 16.00 -8.69
N GLY A 359 14.74 16.46 -8.74
CA GLY A 359 15.13 17.80 -9.16
C GLY A 359 14.92 18.88 -8.11
N GLY A 360 14.86 18.50 -6.82
CA GLY A 360 14.46 19.41 -5.75
C GLY A 360 12.99 19.78 -5.81
N LEU A 361 12.59 20.78 -5.04
CA LEU A 361 11.22 21.28 -5.02
C LEU A 361 11.03 22.37 -6.10
N ARG A 362 9.77 22.55 -6.50
CA ARG A 362 9.37 23.64 -7.41
C ARG A 362 9.68 25.00 -6.79
N ASP A 363 9.91 25.97 -7.64
CA ASP A 363 10.15 27.37 -7.27
C ASP A 363 11.34 27.56 -6.32
N ASP A 364 12.32 26.62 -6.37
CA ASP A 364 13.51 26.56 -5.53
C ASP A 364 13.19 26.55 -4.00
N ALA A 365 11.97 26.10 -3.64
CA ALA A 365 11.54 26.02 -2.25
C ALA A 365 12.44 25.06 -1.46
N ALA A 366 12.71 25.40 -0.19
CA ALA A 366 13.49 24.54 0.68
C ALA A 366 12.66 23.37 1.23
N ILE A 367 13.27 22.19 1.31
CA ILE A 367 12.65 21.05 1.97
C ILE A 367 12.66 21.28 3.48
N LYS A 368 11.50 21.39 4.12
CA LYS A 368 11.35 21.39 5.57
C LYS A 368 11.36 19.98 6.14
N ALA A 369 10.60 19.10 5.52
CA ALA A 369 10.44 17.71 5.96
C ALA A 369 10.20 16.76 4.77
N LEU A 370 10.59 15.51 4.92
CA LEU A 370 10.20 14.41 4.03
C LEU A 370 9.46 13.34 4.83
N MET A 371 8.30 12.96 4.38
CA MET A 371 7.60 11.75 4.81
C MET A 371 7.97 10.62 3.85
N ILE A 372 8.59 9.57 4.35
CA ILE A 372 9.01 8.41 3.56
C ILE A 372 8.28 7.18 4.09
N GLY A 373 7.54 6.48 3.21
CA GLY A 373 6.82 5.26 3.55
C GLY A 373 5.35 5.44 3.92
N GLY A 374 4.80 6.65 3.77
CA GLY A 374 3.38 6.94 4.00
C GLY A 374 3.10 7.66 5.32
N PRO A 375 1.83 8.01 5.59
CA PRO A 375 1.42 8.84 6.73
C PRO A 375 1.57 8.15 8.09
N LEU A 376 1.77 6.84 8.09
CA LEU A 376 2.01 6.02 9.29
C LEU A 376 3.49 5.71 9.48
N ALA A 377 4.36 6.31 8.69
CA ALA A 377 5.79 6.36 8.91
C ALA A 377 6.21 7.74 9.43
N GLY A 378 7.46 7.88 9.83
CA GLY A 378 7.96 9.16 10.34
C GLY A 378 8.24 10.18 9.25
N VAL A 379 8.50 11.40 9.69
CA VAL A 379 9.06 12.48 8.88
C VAL A 379 10.48 12.76 9.30
N ILE A 380 11.34 13.06 8.31
CA ILE A 380 12.75 13.37 8.55
C ILE A 380 13.08 14.79 8.11
N PRO A 381 13.99 15.48 8.81
CA PRO A 381 14.49 16.79 8.43
C PRO A 381 15.56 16.68 7.33
N PRO A 382 15.89 17.79 6.62
CA PRO A 382 16.87 17.82 5.53
C PRO A 382 18.28 17.32 5.90
N GLN A 383 18.64 17.41 7.18
CA GLN A 383 19.95 16.98 7.70
C GLN A 383 20.16 15.46 7.57
N LEU A 384 19.08 14.68 7.41
CA LEU A 384 19.12 13.21 7.31
C LEU A 384 19.02 12.69 5.87
N LEU A 385 19.08 13.56 4.87
CA LEU A 385 18.95 13.17 3.46
C LEU A 385 20.09 12.28 2.95
N ASP A 386 21.23 12.23 3.61
CA ASP A 386 22.34 11.35 3.23
C ASP A 386 22.18 9.89 3.68
N THR A 387 21.07 9.59 4.38
CA THR A 387 20.72 8.22 4.79
C THR A 387 20.48 7.35 3.55
N PRO A 388 21.10 6.16 3.46
CA PRO A 388 20.84 5.21 2.41
C PRO A 388 19.38 4.73 2.45
N PHE A 389 18.72 4.65 1.30
CA PHE A 389 17.36 4.12 1.20
C PHE A 389 17.39 2.60 1.43
N GLY A 390 17.05 2.18 2.63
CA GLY A 390 17.06 0.79 3.09
C GLY A 390 16.13 0.60 4.27
N PHE A 391 15.75 -0.65 4.56
CA PHE A 391 14.75 -0.93 5.60
C PHE A 391 15.28 -0.56 6.99
N GLU A 392 16.47 -1.01 7.33
CA GLU A 392 17.06 -0.79 8.65
C GLU A 392 17.56 0.66 8.81
N GLU A 393 18.10 1.23 7.76
CA GLU A 393 18.64 2.58 7.76
C GLU A 393 17.55 3.65 7.93
N LEU A 394 16.44 3.52 7.22
CA LEU A 394 15.30 4.42 7.38
C LEU A 394 14.62 4.22 8.73
N GLN A 395 14.50 2.97 9.21
CA GLN A 395 13.94 2.69 10.53
C GLN A 395 14.76 3.34 11.65
N ALA A 396 16.10 3.38 11.53
CA ALA A 396 16.97 3.99 12.52
C ALA A 396 16.77 5.51 12.69
N ILE A 397 16.15 6.16 11.71
CA ILE A 397 15.84 7.60 11.71
C ILE A 397 14.32 7.87 11.76
N SER A 398 13.53 6.92 12.25
CA SER A 398 12.06 7.01 12.33
C SER A 398 11.35 7.26 10.99
N ALA A 399 11.91 6.74 9.90
CA ALA A 399 11.27 6.66 8.60
C ALA A 399 11.07 5.19 8.21
N SER A 400 10.43 4.91 7.10
CA SER A 400 10.18 3.56 6.62
C SER A 400 10.27 3.50 5.10
N VAL A 401 10.63 2.35 4.56
CA VAL A 401 10.50 2.12 3.10
C VAL A 401 9.03 2.20 2.66
N GLY A 402 8.12 1.65 3.47
CA GLY A 402 6.68 1.65 3.19
C GLY A 402 6.34 1.16 1.79
N HIS A 403 5.33 1.75 1.18
CA HIS A 403 4.99 1.58 -0.24
C HIS A 403 5.93 2.33 -1.21
N GLY A 404 6.94 3.05 -0.70
CA GLY A 404 7.86 3.84 -1.52
C GLY A 404 7.39 5.26 -1.80
N GLY A 405 6.31 5.71 -1.19
CA GLY A 405 5.86 7.10 -1.28
C GLY A 405 6.83 8.05 -0.58
N ILE A 406 7.29 9.08 -1.29
CA ILE A 406 8.10 10.18 -0.75
C ILE A 406 7.31 11.47 -0.93
N VAL A 407 6.83 12.03 0.17
CA VAL A 407 6.08 13.28 0.21
C VAL A 407 6.96 14.35 0.82
N ALA A 408 7.30 15.35 0.01
CA ALA A 408 8.01 16.52 0.51
C ALA A 408 7.04 17.57 1.06
N PHE A 409 7.50 18.28 2.08
CA PHE A 409 6.87 19.46 2.65
C PHE A 409 7.87 20.60 2.57
N ASP A 410 7.42 21.74 2.08
CA ASP A 410 8.23 22.95 1.93
C ASP A 410 8.38 23.72 3.27
N GLU A 411 9.21 24.75 3.26
CA GLU A 411 9.49 25.61 4.42
C GLU A 411 8.25 26.31 4.99
N HIS A 412 7.18 26.47 4.21
CA HIS A 412 5.94 27.12 4.63
C HIS A 412 4.97 26.16 5.33
N THR A 413 5.23 24.86 5.32
CA THR A 413 4.36 23.88 5.95
C THR A 413 4.44 23.96 7.47
N SER A 414 3.32 24.23 8.14
CA SER A 414 3.19 24.16 9.59
C SER A 414 3.22 22.70 10.07
N ILE A 415 4.08 22.40 11.05
CA ILE A 415 4.14 21.06 11.66
C ILE A 415 2.86 20.75 12.43
N ALA A 416 2.25 21.74 13.10
CA ALA A 416 0.98 21.56 13.79
C ALA A 416 -0.16 21.19 12.82
N GLU A 417 -0.23 21.86 11.65
CA GLU A 417 -1.19 21.49 10.59
C GLU A 417 -0.92 20.08 10.04
N LEU A 418 0.35 19.70 9.87
CA LEU A 418 0.71 18.37 9.41
C LEU A 418 0.27 17.29 10.41
N VAL A 419 0.52 17.49 11.71
CA VAL A 419 0.07 16.56 12.75
C VAL A 419 -1.46 16.45 12.76
N HIS A 420 -2.17 17.60 12.73
CA HIS A 420 -3.63 17.62 12.63
C HIS A 420 -4.12 16.83 11.42
N HIS A 421 -3.51 17.04 10.25
CA HIS A 421 -3.89 16.35 9.00
C HIS A 421 -3.72 14.83 9.09
N VAL A 422 -2.55 14.36 9.56
CA VAL A 422 -2.25 12.92 9.68
C VAL A 422 -3.17 12.25 10.72
N PHE A 423 -3.40 12.91 11.86
CA PHE A 423 -4.31 12.36 12.87
C PHE A 423 -5.79 12.44 12.48
N SER A 424 -6.19 13.42 11.67
CA SER A 424 -7.52 13.46 11.05
C SER A 424 -7.76 12.28 10.11
N PHE A 425 -6.75 11.93 9.30
CA PHE A 425 -6.75 10.70 8.50
C PHE A 425 -6.77 9.46 9.39
N GLY A 426 -5.86 9.36 10.35
CA GLY A 426 -5.75 8.18 11.21
C GLY A 426 -6.98 7.91 12.06
N ALA A 427 -7.64 8.96 12.60
CA ALA A 427 -8.88 8.82 13.34
C ALA A 427 -10.06 8.41 12.46
N TYR A 428 -10.11 8.91 11.21
CA TYR A 428 -11.15 8.58 10.23
C TYR A 428 -11.06 7.12 9.78
N GLU A 429 -9.85 6.62 9.52
CA GLU A 429 -9.59 5.27 9.00
C GLU A 429 -9.41 4.19 10.09
N SER A 430 -9.55 4.55 11.36
CA SER A 430 -9.45 3.59 12.46
C SER A 430 -10.56 2.54 12.39
N CYS A 431 -10.21 1.26 12.41
CA CYS A 431 -11.21 0.18 12.47
C CYS A 431 -11.99 0.14 13.81
N GLY A 432 -11.53 0.89 14.82
CA GLY A 432 -12.18 0.98 16.13
C GLY A 432 -11.93 -0.22 17.06
N LYS A 433 -11.11 -1.20 16.67
CA LYS A 433 -10.89 -2.44 17.46
C LYS A 433 -10.18 -2.18 18.80
N CYS A 434 -9.03 -1.54 18.79
CA CYS A 434 -8.26 -1.30 19.99
C CYS A 434 -8.42 0.12 20.53
N THR A 435 -8.45 0.24 21.85
CA THR A 435 -8.68 1.51 22.55
C THR A 435 -7.63 2.59 22.24
N PRO A 436 -6.31 2.30 22.20
CA PRO A 436 -5.31 3.32 21.94
C PRO A 436 -5.55 4.03 20.60
N CYS A 437 -5.77 3.29 19.53
CA CYS A 437 -6.07 3.85 18.20
C CYS A 437 -7.43 4.55 18.17
N ARG A 438 -8.50 3.88 18.65
CA ARG A 438 -9.87 4.40 18.59
C ARG A 438 -10.05 5.73 19.34
N LEU A 439 -9.48 5.84 20.53
CA LEU A 439 -9.63 7.03 21.37
C LEU A 439 -8.41 7.97 21.26
N GLY A 440 -7.18 7.42 21.31
CA GLY A 440 -5.97 8.23 21.33
C GLY A 440 -5.75 9.00 20.03
N ALA A 441 -5.98 8.37 18.85
CA ALA A 441 -5.86 9.07 17.58
C ALA A 441 -6.83 10.28 17.51
N ARG A 442 -8.07 10.11 17.99
CA ARG A 442 -9.07 11.17 18.02
C ARG A 442 -8.72 12.27 19.05
N GLN A 443 -8.15 11.92 20.21
CA GLN A 443 -7.71 12.91 21.18
C GLN A 443 -6.58 13.77 20.60
N VAL A 444 -5.58 13.18 19.97
CA VAL A 444 -4.51 13.94 19.32
C VAL A 444 -5.08 14.81 18.18
N GLU A 445 -5.97 14.27 17.33
CA GLU A 445 -6.66 15.08 16.31
C GLU A 445 -7.32 16.34 16.93
N GLN A 446 -8.05 16.19 18.02
CA GLN A 446 -8.75 17.29 18.67
C GLN A 446 -7.81 18.31 19.32
N ILE A 447 -6.68 17.88 19.91
CA ILE A 447 -5.65 18.78 20.43
C ILE A 447 -5.13 19.64 19.30
N PHE A 448 -4.67 19.03 18.21
CA PHE A 448 -4.07 19.76 17.09
C PHE A 448 -5.10 20.55 16.28
N LYS A 449 -6.35 20.13 16.22
CA LYS A 449 -7.44 20.95 15.67
C LYS A 449 -7.56 22.28 16.39
N ARG A 450 -7.56 22.27 17.73
CA ARG A 450 -7.59 23.50 18.53
C ARG A 450 -6.37 24.38 18.29
N ILE A 451 -5.17 23.79 18.22
CA ILE A 451 -3.95 24.52 17.90
C ILE A 451 -4.05 25.23 16.55
N VAL A 452 -4.52 24.53 15.52
CA VAL A 452 -4.66 25.09 14.17
C VAL A 452 -5.74 26.19 14.12
N GLU A 453 -6.85 26.05 14.85
CA GLU A 453 -7.97 27.01 14.84
C GLU A 453 -7.71 28.26 15.70
N SER A 454 -6.99 28.13 16.82
CA SER A 454 -6.84 29.22 17.80
C SER A 454 -5.37 29.62 18.09
N GLY A 455 -4.41 28.97 17.42
CA GLY A 455 -2.98 29.21 17.61
C GLY A 455 -2.39 28.51 18.84
N SER A 456 -3.22 28.02 19.77
CA SER A 456 -2.75 27.30 20.95
C SER A 456 -3.80 26.36 21.53
N ALA A 457 -3.38 25.43 22.38
CA ALA A 457 -4.26 24.53 23.13
C ALA A 457 -3.87 24.54 24.62
N PRO A 458 -4.08 25.65 25.34
CA PRO A 458 -3.63 25.80 26.73
C PRO A 458 -4.31 24.82 27.70
N SER A 459 -5.42 24.22 27.31
CA SER A 459 -6.11 23.16 28.08
C SER A 459 -5.51 21.77 27.89
N ALA A 460 -4.59 21.59 26.93
CA ALA A 460 -3.85 20.34 26.71
C ALA A 460 -2.42 20.50 27.24
N ASN A 461 -1.94 19.49 27.97
CA ASN A 461 -0.56 19.48 28.44
C ASN A 461 0.30 18.80 27.35
N PHE A 462 1.49 19.37 27.08
CA PHE A 462 2.45 18.74 26.16
C PHE A 462 2.79 17.30 26.56
N SER A 463 2.89 17.04 27.87
CA SER A 463 3.12 15.69 28.40
C SER A 463 1.97 14.72 28.10
N GLU A 464 0.72 15.20 28.07
CA GLU A 464 -0.44 14.39 27.65
C GLU A 464 -0.28 13.92 26.19
N PHE A 465 0.18 14.81 25.30
CA PHE A 465 0.48 14.43 23.92
C PHE A 465 1.57 13.35 23.84
N GLU A 466 2.67 13.50 24.62
CA GLU A 466 3.76 12.52 24.67
C GLU A 466 3.27 11.14 25.19
N GLU A 467 2.39 11.14 26.19
CA GLU A 467 1.78 9.91 26.73
C GLU A 467 0.87 9.22 25.71
N LEU A 468 0.05 10.00 24.99
CA LEU A 468 -0.81 9.47 23.90
C LEU A 468 0.03 8.88 22.77
N VAL A 469 1.13 9.51 22.37
CA VAL A 469 2.07 9.00 21.36
C VAL A 469 2.66 7.68 21.80
N THR A 470 3.11 7.60 23.05
CA THR A 470 3.67 6.37 23.65
C THR A 470 2.63 5.25 23.67
N ALA A 471 1.40 5.55 24.11
CA ALA A 471 0.31 4.59 24.13
C ALA A 471 -0.05 4.08 22.73
N LEU A 472 -0.17 4.98 21.74
CA LEU A 472 -0.43 4.61 20.35
C LEU A 472 0.64 3.65 19.81
N LYS A 473 1.90 4.00 19.98
CA LYS A 473 3.03 3.23 19.44
C LYS A 473 3.11 1.82 20.04
N TRP A 474 3.00 1.68 21.36
CA TRP A 474 3.34 0.43 22.05
C TRP A 474 2.14 -0.45 22.39
N THR A 475 0.92 0.08 22.35
CA THR A 475 -0.27 -0.68 22.78
C THR A 475 -1.34 -0.82 21.71
N SER A 476 -1.12 -0.27 20.50
CA SER A 476 -2.00 -0.51 19.36
C SER A 476 -1.83 -1.94 18.83
N LEU A 477 -2.93 -2.51 18.35
CA LEU A 477 -2.97 -3.90 17.89
C LEU A 477 -2.29 -4.10 16.52
N CYS A 478 -2.19 -3.06 15.71
CA CYS A 478 -1.64 -3.15 14.35
C CYS A 478 -0.85 -1.90 13.97
N GLY A 479 -0.23 -1.94 12.77
CA GLY A 479 0.57 -0.85 12.23
C GLY A 479 -0.20 0.46 12.02
N HIS A 480 -1.55 0.46 11.95
CA HIS A 480 -2.30 1.71 11.82
C HIS A 480 -2.12 2.61 13.05
N GLY A 481 -2.45 2.11 14.25
CA GLY A 481 -2.27 2.89 15.47
C GLY A 481 -0.80 3.02 15.89
N GLY A 482 -0.01 1.95 15.74
CA GLY A 482 1.43 1.98 16.02
C GLY A 482 2.17 2.97 15.14
N GLY A 483 1.88 3.01 13.85
CA GLY A 483 2.48 3.93 12.90
C GLY A 483 2.09 5.39 13.12
N LEU A 484 0.85 5.69 13.58
CA LEU A 484 0.50 7.04 14.06
C LEU A 484 1.39 7.46 15.23
N GLY A 485 1.69 6.53 16.14
CA GLY A 485 2.64 6.76 17.23
C GLY A 485 4.06 7.00 16.71
N GLU A 486 4.53 6.22 15.74
CA GLU A 486 5.86 6.40 15.11
C GLU A 486 5.97 7.74 14.38
N PHE A 487 4.95 8.12 13.62
CA PHE A 487 4.87 9.44 13.00
C PHE A 487 5.00 10.55 14.04
N ALA A 488 4.17 10.52 15.10
CA ALA A 488 4.18 11.55 16.13
C ALA A 488 5.50 11.59 16.93
N GLU A 489 6.12 10.44 17.18
CA GLU A 489 7.44 10.34 17.80
C GLU A 489 8.51 11.04 16.94
N SER A 490 8.50 10.86 15.62
CA SER A 490 9.43 11.57 14.73
C SER A 490 9.25 13.09 14.77
N ILE A 491 8.00 13.56 14.91
CA ILE A 491 7.69 14.96 15.12
C ILE A 491 8.28 15.46 16.46
N LEU A 492 8.13 14.68 17.53
CA LEU A 492 8.72 15.02 18.85
C LEU A 492 10.25 15.05 18.82
N TRP A 493 10.89 14.22 18.00
CA TRP A 493 12.35 14.18 17.90
C TRP A 493 12.93 15.35 17.09
N TYR A 494 12.29 15.70 15.98
CA TYR A 494 12.87 16.62 15.01
C TYR A 494 12.24 18.01 15.01
N TYR A 495 11.01 18.17 15.53
CA TYR A 495 10.24 19.42 15.45
C TYR A 495 9.61 19.85 16.78
N ARG A 496 10.15 19.34 17.91
CA ARG A 496 9.65 19.65 19.25
C ARG A 496 9.61 21.15 19.51
N ASP A 497 10.66 21.87 19.11
CA ASP A 497 10.80 23.30 19.35
C ASP A 497 9.74 24.14 18.61
N GLU A 498 9.24 23.65 17.47
CA GLU A 498 8.14 24.30 16.75
C GLU A 498 6.78 24.03 17.43
N LEU A 499 6.61 22.86 18.03
CA LEU A 499 5.33 22.49 18.66
C LEU A 499 5.17 22.95 20.10
N ALA A 500 6.22 22.94 20.91
CA ALA A 500 6.12 23.20 22.35
C ALA A 500 5.47 24.55 22.68
N PRO A 501 5.68 25.65 21.91
CA PRO A 501 4.99 26.92 22.15
C PRO A 501 3.47 26.87 22.01
N CYS A 502 2.93 25.94 21.20
CA CYS A 502 1.49 25.79 20.94
C CYS A 502 0.70 25.27 22.16
N PHE A 503 1.39 24.77 23.17
CA PHE A 503 0.80 24.18 24.39
C PHE A 503 0.91 25.13 25.61
N LYS A 504 1.29 26.38 25.39
CA LYS A 504 1.44 27.39 26.46
C LYS A 504 0.25 28.33 26.50
#